data_11eb199eb110ea1d06ea49a67f61d0cc
#
_entry.id   11eb199eb110ea1d06ea49a67f61d0cc
#
_cell.length_a   1.000
_cell.length_b   1.000
_cell.length_c   1.000
_cell.angle_alpha   90.00
_cell.angle_beta   90.00
_cell.angle_gamma   90.00
#
_symmetry.space_group_name_H-M   'P 1'
#
loop_
_entity.id
_entity.type
_entity.pdbx_description
1 polymer ?
#
loop_
_entity_poly.entity_id
_entity_poly.type
_entity_poly.pdbx_seq_one_letter_code
_entity_poly.pdbx_strand_id
1 'polypeptide(L)'
;HHFNHEGMESCTNPLMMGVDAAARTKQIKIGQACNVITFHNPLRLAEDIALLDQLSNGRALVGIGRGIYGREAMNLNKEADLKDQAKNFRLFEESLTIMKKAWTEEFFSHKGEFYTYPSPNFVWQHDMSPPNKEFVDIETNEMKKISVVPKPKQSPHPPIWQVVDGARSIEWAAQNGLNTIMWIPTVKALRKRFEIFQDAKSKAENREVPLGEGISLVRDMFVAETMEE
;
A
#
# COMPACT_ATOMS: atom_id res chain seq x y z
N HIS A 1 7.12 -3.92 13.60
CA HIS A 1 7.36 -3.49 14.99
C HIS A 1 6.18 -3.82 15.92
N HIS A 2 5.81 -4.90 16.27
CA HIS A 2 4.55 -5.19 16.99
C HIS A 2 4.49 -4.71 18.46
N PHE A 3 5.31 -3.71 18.84
CA PHE A 3 5.41 -3.13 20.19
C PHE A 3 5.71 -4.16 21.27
N ASN A 4 6.58 -5.09 21.00
CA ASN A 4 7.14 -5.99 21.98
C ASN A 4 8.64 -5.70 22.21
N HIS A 5 9.20 -6.22 23.31
CA HIS A 5 10.60 -5.97 23.70
C HIS A 5 11.55 -7.11 23.34
N GLU A 6 11.06 -8.14 22.68
CA GLU A 6 11.81 -9.40 22.47
C GLU A 6 12.75 -9.33 21.24
N GLY A 7 12.68 -8.23 20.48
CA GLY A 7 13.56 -7.98 19.34
C GLY A 7 13.26 -8.80 18.09
N MET A 8 12.14 -9.50 18.03
CA MET A 8 11.72 -10.26 16.86
C MET A 8 11.36 -9.37 15.68
N GLU A 9 10.85 -8.15 15.97
CA GLU A 9 10.45 -7.17 14.97
C GLU A 9 11.35 -5.93 15.03
N SER A 10 12.60 -6.10 14.66
CA SER A 10 13.61 -5.03 14.70
C SER A 10 13.46 -4.00 13.57
N CYS A 11 12.73 -4.31 12.49
CA CYS A 11 12.50 -3.40 11.38
C CYS A 11 11.23 -2.57 11.61
N THR A 12 11.38 -1.41 12.23
CA THR A 12 10.26 -0.50 12.56
C THR A 12 9.75 0.32 11.39
N ASN A 13 10.55 0.51 10.35
CA ASN A 13 10.17 1.25 9.14
C ASN A 13 10.71 0.55 7.89
N PRO A 14 9.90 -0.29 7.25
CA PRO A 14 10.31 -1.04 6.06
C PRO A 14 10.62 -0.15 4.84
N LEU A 15 10.04 1.05 4.76
CA LEU A 15 10.35 2.00 3.68
C LEU A 15 11.77 2.57 3.83
N MET A 16 12.19 2.93 5.04
CA MET A 16 13.57 3.38 5.27
C MET A 16 14.58 2.30 4.92
N MET A 17 14.32 1.05 5.28
CA MET A 17 15.13 -0.08 4.85
C MET A 17 15.14 -0.26 3.34
N GLY A 18 13.99 0.00 2.69
CA GLY A 18 13.87 0.00 1.24
C GLY A 18 14.74 1.08 0.57
N VAL A 19 14.83 2.26 1.15
CA VAL A 19 15.69 3.36 0.65
C VAL A 19 17.18 3.00 0.78
N ASP A 20 17.60 2.42 1.91
CA ASP A 20 18.99 1.92 2.07
C ASP A 20 19.32 0.83 1.04
N ALA A 21 18.42 -0.13 0.83
CA ALA A 21 18.56 -1.15 -0.20
C ALA A 21 18.63 -0.55 -1.61
N ALA A 22 17.84 0.50 -1.89
CA ALA A 22 17.87 1.20 -3.17
C ALA A 22 19.21 1.86 -3.45
N ALA A 23 19.82 2.47 -2.42
CA ALA A 23 21.13 3.12 -2.53
C ALA A 23 22.27 2.11 -2.75
N ARG A 24 22.16 0.91 -2.20
CA ARG A 24 23.22 -0.13 -2.28
C ARG A 24 23.09 -1.04 -3.50
N THR A 25 21.98 -1.02 -4.22
CA THR A 25 21.70 -1.92 -5.34
C THR A 25 21.26 -1.18 -6.58
N LYS A 26 21.33 -1.83 -7.75
CA LYS A 26 20.97 -1.22 -9.03
C LYS A 26 19.91 -1.98 -9.83
N GLN A 27 19.70 -3.26 -9.56
CA GLN A 27 18.85 -4.13 -10.38
C GLN A 27 17.69 -4.77 -9.62
N ILE A 28 17.86 -5.11 -8.36
CA ILE A 28 16.81 -5.79 -7.58
C ILE A 28 15.58 -4.90 -7.43
N LYS A 29 14.41 -5.51 -7.48
CA LYS A 29 13.15 -4.88 -7.08
C LYS A 29 13.09 -4.77 -5.57
N ILE A 30 12.45 -3.73 -5.07
CA ILE A 30 12.42 -3.40 -3.64
C ILE A 30 10.95 -3.27 -3.21
N GLY A 31 10.52 -4.12 -2.32
CA GLY A 31 9.14 -4.13 -1.82
C GLY A 31 9.07 -4.45 -0.34
N GLN A 32 8.05 -3.94 0.31
CA GLN A 32 7.74 -4.22 1.70
C GLN A 32 6.60 -5.26 1.77
N ALA A 33 6.71 -6.23 2.65
CA ALA A 33 5.65 -7.21 2.86
C ALA A 33 5.22 -7.24 4.35
N CYS A 34 4.51 -6.17 4.81
CA CYS A 34 3.95 -5.07 4.01
C CYS A 34 3.98 -3.73 4.76
N ASN A 35 3.55 -2.66 4.08
CA ASN A 35 3.11 -1.44 4.75
C ASN A 35 1.67 -1.63 5.22
N VAL A 36 1.40 -1.45 6.50
CA VAL A 36 0.03 -1.50 7.04
C VAL A 36 -0.62 -0.14 6.82
N ILE A 37 -1.28 0.02 5.66
CA ILE A 37 -1.74 1.35 5.21
C ILE A 37 -2.79 1.99 6.11
N THR A 38 -3.52 1.19 6.89
CA THR A 38 -4.48 1.68 7.88
C THR A 38 -3.83 2.37 9.09
N PHE A 39 -2.52 2.21 9.30
CA PHE A 39 -1.78 2.85 10.38
C PHE A 39 -1.10 4.15 9.97
N HIS A 40 -1.11 4.48 8.68
CA HIS A 40 -0.45 5.66 8.13
C HIS A 40 -1.46 6.70 7.64
N ASN A 41 -1.04 7.96 7.64
CA ASN A 41 -1.73 8.95 6.82
C ASN A 41 -1.50 8.58 5.34
N PRO A 42 -2.55 8.41 4.52
CA PRO A 42 -2.42 7.91 3.16
C PRO A 42 -1.65 8.86 2.22
N LEU A 43 -1.71 10.18 2.46
CA LEU A 43 -0.91 11.14 1.66
C LEU A 43 0.58 10.98 1.95
N ARG A 44 0.95 10.91 3.24
CA ARG A 44 2.36 10.74 3.63
C ARG A 44 2.92 9.44 3.11
N LEU A 45 2.17 8.36 3.24
CA LEU A 45 2.60 7.06 2.71
C LEU A 45 2.73 7.06 1.18
N ALA A 46 1.85 7.78 0.49
CA ALA A 46 1.93 7.93 -0.97
C ALA A 46 3.19 8.71 -1.38
N GLU A 47 3.53 9.80 -0.66
CA GLU A 47 4.78 10.56 -0.88
C GLU A 47 6.02 9.70 -0.66
N ASP A 48 6.08 8.99 0.46
CA ASP A 48 7.23 8.15 0.83
C ASP A 48 7.47 7.03 -0.20
N ILE A 49 6.40 6.39 -0.69
CA ILE A 49 6.49 5.36 -1.72
C ILE A 49 6.90 5.95 -3.07
N ALA A 50 6.34 7.10 -3.45
CA ALA A 50 6.73 7.77 -4.68
C ALA A 50 8.21 8.18 -4.66
N LEU A 51 8.68 8.68 -3.53
CA LEU A 51 10.08 9.02 -3.33
C LEU A 51 10.98 7.78 -3.41
N LEU A 52 10.62 6.66 -2.78
CA LEU A 52 11.34 5.40 -2.92
C LEU A 52 11.41 4.95 -4.38
N ASP A 53 10.32 5.09 -5.13
CA ASP A 53 10.28 4.71 -6.54
C ASP A 53 11.21 5.60 -7.39
N GLN A 54 11.25 6.90 -7.14
CA GLN A 54 12.20 7.82 -7.77
C GLN A 54 13.65 7.46 -7.42
N LEU A 55 13.97 7.31 -6.14
CA LEU A 55 15.33 6.99 -5.67
C LEU A 55 15.82 5.62 -6.14
N SER A 56 14.93 4.66 -6.25
CA SER A 56 15.26 3.33 -6.77
C SER A 56 15.29 3.24 -8.29
N ASN A 57 14.99 4.33 -9.00
CA ASN A 57 14.90 4.36 -10.47
C ASN A 57 13.83 3.42 -11.03
N GLY A 58 12.62 3.40 -10.42
CA GLY A 58 11.48 2.59 -10.89
C GLY A 58 11.57 1.12 -10.49
N ARG A 59 12.20 0.80 -9.36
CA ARG A 59 12.32 -0.57 -8.86
C ARG A 59 11.41 -0.86 -7.66
N ALA A 60 10.59 0.10 -7.22
CA ALA A 60 9.69 -0.11 -6.10
C ALA A 60 8.56 -1.08 -6.42
N LEU A 61 8.21 -1.91 -5.45
CA LEU A 61 6.99 -2.71 -5.36
C LEU A 61 6.26 -2.28 -4.09
N VAL A 62 4.94 -2.18 -4.12
CA VAL A 62 4.16 -1.66 -2.99
C VAL A 62 3.42 -2.79 -2.31
N GLY A 63 3.99 -3.34 -1.25
CA GLY A 63 3.27 -4.31 -0.41
C GLY A 63 2.38 -3.59 0.60
N ILE A 64 1.10 -3.97 0.66
CA ILE A 64 0.09 -3.36 1.54
C ILE A 64 -0.65 -4.40 2.38
N GLY A 65 -1.07 -3.99 3.57
CA GLY A 65 -1.87 -4.81 4.48
C GLY A 65 -2.79 -3.98 5.35
N ARG A 66 -3.71 -4.67 6.06
CA ARG A 66 -4.69 -4.05 6.96
C ARG A 66 -4.30 -4.07 8.44
N GLY A 67 -3.17 -4.73 8.77
CA GLY A 67 -2.77 -5.01 10.15
C GLY A 67 -3.42 -6.28 10.71
N ILE A 68 -2.73 -6.88 11.67
CA ILE A 68 -3.17 -8.13 12.34
C ILE A 68 -3.06 -8.08 13.87
N TYR A 69 -2.44 -7.04 14.44
CA TYR A 69 -2.27 -6.92 15.88
C TYR A 69 -3.01 -5.70 16.44
N GLY A 70 -3.99 -5.95 17.34
CA GLY A 70 -4.79 -4.89 17.95
C GLY A 70 -3.96 -3.85 18.71
N ARG A 71 -2.83 -4.26 19.31
CA ARG A 71 -1.92 -3.33 20.00
C ARG A 71 -1.30 -2.28 19.09
N GLU A 72 -1.07 -2.60 17.81
CA GLU A 72 -0.59 -1.63 16.82
C GLU A 72 -1.69 -0.65 16.44
N ALA A 73 -2.89 -1.16 16.12
CA ALA A 73 -4.04 -0.33 15.80
C ALA A 73 -4.33 0.67 16.92
N MET A 74 -4.39 0.21 18.17
CA MET A 74 -4.71 1.07 19.32
C MET A 74 -3.68 2.16 19.59
N ASN A 75 -2.41 1.96 19.19
CA ASN A 75 -1.33 2.93 19.41
C ASN A 75 -1.05 3.82 18.19
N LEU A 76 -1.31 3.33 16.97
CA LEU A 76 -1.00 4.07 15.74
C LEU A 76 -2.22 4.73 15.11
N ASN A 77 -3.34 4.02 15.02
CA ASN A 77 -4.60 4.56 14.50
C ASN A 77 -5.78 3.78 15.05
N LYS A 78 -6.52 4.36 15.97
CA LYS A 78 -7.69 3.74 16.61
C LYS A 78 -8.82 3.43 15.63
N GLU A 79 -8.92 4.16 14.50
CA GLU A 79 -9.89 3.87 13.45
C GLU A 79 -9.65 2.52 12.77
N ALA A 80 -8.45 1.99 12.90
CA ALA A 80 -8.04 0.68 12.38
C ALA A 80 -8.30 -0.49 13.36
N ASP A 81 -9.12 -0.30 14.40
CA ASP A 81 -9.38 -1.35 15.40
C ASP A 81 -9.85 -2.64 14.73
N LEU A 82 -9.13 -3.73 15.01
CA LEU A 82 -9.41 -5.06 14.44
C LEU A 82 -10.67 -5.71 15.01
N LYS A 83 -11.27 -5.16 16.06
CA LYS A 83 -12.57 -5.61 16.59
C LYS A 83 -13.70 -5.26 15.62
N ASP A 84 -13.56 -4.18 14.84
CA ASP A 84 -14.48 -3.84 13.76
C ASP A 84 -13.80 -4.06 12.39
N GLN A 85 -13.83 -5.32 11.93
CA GLN A 85 -13.24 -5.73 10.67
C GLN A 85 -13.86 -5.02 9.46
N ALA A 86 -15.13 -4.65 9.53
CA ALA A 86 -15.81 -3.96 8.44
C ALA A 86 -15.32 -2.51 8.33
N LYS A 87 -15.21 -1.81 9.44
CA LYS A 87 -14.64 -0.45 9.48
C LYS A 87 -13.17 -0.43 9.06
N ASN A 88 -12.36 -1.35 9.59
CA ASN A 88 -10.96 -1.49 9.20
C ASN A 88 -10.81 -1.73 7.68
N PHE A 89 -11.73 -2.50 7.08
CA PHE A 89 -11.69 -2.74 5.64
C PHE A 89 -12.08 -1.49 4.85
N ARG A 90 -13.09 -0.72 5.25
CA ARG A 90 -13.44 0.55 4.59
C ARG A 90 -12.30 1.58 4.69
N LEU A 91 -11.65 1.66 5.86
CA LEU A 91 -10.46 2.51 6.03
C LEU A 91 -9.33 2.10 5.09
N PHE A 92 -9.10 0.81 4.92
CA PHE A 92 -8.11 0.27 3.98
C PHE A 92 -8.45 0.64 2.53
N GLU A 93 -9.71 0.46 2.11
CA GLU A 93 -10.16 0.81 0.75
C GLU A 93 -10.03 2.31 0.49
N GLU A 94 -10.43 3.14 1.45
CA GLU A 94 -10.33 4.59 1.33
C GLU A 94 -8.87 5.05 1.27
N SER A 95 -8.00 4.52 2.12
CA SER A 95 -6.57 4.82 2.11
C SER A 95 -5.92 4.45 0.77
N LEU A 96 -6.21 3.26 0.23
CA LEU A 96 -5.71 2.83 -1.07
C LEU A 96 -6.20 3.73 -2.21
N THR A 97 -7.46 4.14 -2.16
CA THR A 97 -8.05 5.05 -3.16
C THR A 97 -7.33 6.39 -3.16
N ILE A 98 -7.06 6.96 -1.98
CA ILE A 98 -6.32 8.22 -1.84
C ILE A 98 -4.90 8.07 -2.38
N MET A 99 -4.20 7.00 -2.03
CA MET A 99 -2.84 6.75 -2.52
C MET A 99 -2.80 6.64 -4.05
N LYS A 100 -3.74 5.91 -4.66
CA LYS A 100 -3.84 5.82 -6.13
C LYS A 100 -4.08 7.20 -6.76
N LYS A 101 -5.02 8.00 -6.26
CA LYS A 101 -5.25 9.38 -6.72
C LYS A 101 -3.98 10.23 -6.60
N ALA A 102 -3.31 10.18 -5.44
CA ALA A 102 -2.08 10.91 -5.19
C ALA A 102 -0.99 10.61 -6.21
N TRP A 103 -0.90 9.38 -6.71
CA TRP A 103 0.09 8.97 -7.71
C TRP A 103 -0.29 9.29 -9.14
N THR A 104 -1.59 9.25 -9.48
CA THR A 104 -2.06 9.27 -10.87
C THR A 104 -2.69 10.58 -11.30
N GLU A 105 -3.22 11.37 -10.36
CA GLU A 105 -3.85 12.65 -10.66
C GLU A 105 -2.90 13.80 -10.31
N GLU A 106 -2.77 14.78 -11.21
CA GLU A 106 -1.97 15.97 -10.95
C GLU A 106 -2.53 16.78 -9.78
N PHE A 107 -3.84 17.02 -9.83
CA PHE A 107 -4.60 17.64 -8.74
C PHE A 107 -5.82 16.78 -8.44
N PHE A 108 -6.06 16.48 -7.17
CA PHE A 108 -7.20 15.70 -6.75
C PHE A 108 -7.86 16.26 -5.49
N SER A 109 -9.10 15.86 -5.29
CA SER A 109 -9.83 16.02 -4.03
C SER A 109 -10.37 14.67 -3.58
N HIS A 110 -10.62 14.56 -2.29
CA HIS A 110 -11.23 13.38 -1.69
C HIS A 110 -12.17 13.79 -0.56
N LYS A 111 -13.35 13.18 -0.52
CA LYS A 111 -14.30 13.28 0.59
C LYS A 111 -14.82 11.88 0.87
N GLY A 112 -14.36 11.30 1.96
CA GLY A 112 -14.70 9.95 2.38
C GLY A 112 -15.20 9.87 3.81
N GLU A 113 -15.24 8.67 4.36
CA GLU A 113 -15.66 8.39 5.73
C GLU A 113 -14.58 8.83 6.73
N PHE A 114 -13.30 8.63 6.40
CA PHE A 114 -12.16 8.84 7.29
C PHE A 114 -11.33 10.07 6.93
N TYR A 115 -11.30 10.46 5.66
CA TYR A 115 -10.44 11.53 5.18
C TYR A 115 -11.19 12.50 4.28
N THR A 116 -10.83 13.78 4.41
CA THR A 116 -11.27 14.84 3.49
C THR A 116 -10.06 15.67 3.08
N TYR A 117 -9.79 15.75 1.79
CA TYR A 117 -8.68 16.50 1.20
C TYR A 117 -9.15 17.37 0.03
N PRO A 118 -8.75 18.66 0.01
CA PRO A 118 -8.15 19.42 1.10
C PRO A 118 -9.08 19.50 2.32
N SER A 119 -8.51 19.94 3.46
CA SER A 119 -9.33 20.23 4.65
C SER A 119 -10.37 21.31 4.30
N PRO A 120 -11.63 21.17 4.74
CA PRO A 120 -12.67 22.15 4.46
C PRO A 120 -12.29 23.55 4.94
N ASN A 121 -12.67 24.56 4.17
CA ASN A 121 -12.44 25.97 4.46
C ASN A 121 -10.97 26.36 4.60
N PHE A 122 -10.06 25.55 4.04
CA PHE A 122 -8.65 25.90 4.05
C PHE A 122 -8.34 26.94 2.99
N VAL A 123 -7.85 28.10 3.40
CA VAL A 123 -7.49 29.21 2.53
C VAL A 123 -6.02 29.12 2.14
N TRP A 124 -5.74 29.25 0.83
CA TRP A 124 -4.36 29.26 0.32
C TRP A 124 -3.66 30.53 0.74
N GLN A 125 -2.50 30.35 1.39
CA GLN A 125 -1.62 31.44 1.82
C GLN A 125 -0.17 31.02 1.60
N HIS A 126 0.45 31.58 0.55
CA HIS A 126 1.85 31.29 0.27
C HIS A 126 2.46 32.45 -0.53
N ASP A 127 3.39 33.17 0.10
CA ASP A 127 3.97 34.40 -0.45
C ASP A 127 4.73 34.18 -1.77
N MET A 128 5.36 33.00 -1.91
CA MET A 128 6.20 32.65 -3.06
C MET A 128 5.43 31.87 -4.15
N SER A 129 4.20 31.47 -3.89
CA SER A 129 3.39 30.68 -4.83
C SER A 129 1.99 31.29 -4.93
N PRO A 130 1.72 32.06 -5.97
CA PRO A 130 0.39 32.64 -6.17
C PRO A 130 -0.66 31.55 -6.38
N PRO A 131 -1.94 31.83 -6.05
CA PRO A 131 -3.01 30.88 -6.22
C PRO A 131 -3.16 30.50 -7.70
N ASN A 132 -3.38 29.23 -7.97
CA ASN A 132 -3.63 28.67 -9.28
C ASN A 132 -5.06 28.13 -9.34
N LYS A 133 -5.83 28.53 -10.36
CA LYS A 133 -7.22 28.11 -10.57
C LYS A 133 -7.43 26.58 -10.64
N GLU A 134 -6.40 25.81 -10.92
CA GLU A 134 -6.48 24.34 -10.98
C GLU A 134 -6.71 23.71 -9.59
N PHE A 135 -6.26 24.36 -8.53
CA PHE A 135 -6.38 23.84 -7.16
C PHE A 135 -6.96 24.83 -6.14
N VAL A 136 -7.11 26.13 -6.50
CA VAL A 136 -7.64 27.17 -5.62
C VAL A 136 -8.82 27.86 -6.30
N ASP A 137 -9.85 28.15 -5.54
CA ASP A 137 -10.89 29.08 -5.95
C ASP A 137 -10.31 30.50 -5.91
N ILE A 138 -10.24 31.17 -7.07
CA ILE A 138 -9.57 32.48 -7.21
C ILE A 138 -10.31 33.61 -6.50
N GLU A 139 -11.64 33.47 -6.32
CA GLU A 139 -12.44 34.50 -5.64
C GLU A 139 -12.32 34.43 -4.12
N THR A 140 -12.30 33.21 -3.58
CA THR A 140 -12.28 32.98 -2.12
C THR A 140 -10.91 32.61 -1.59
N ASN A 141 -9.96 32.27 -2.45
CA ASN A 141 -8.69 31.61 -2.13
C ASN A 141 -8.82 30.27 -1.38
N GLU A 142 -10.01 29.66 -1.37
CA GLU A 142 -10.17 28.35 -0.75
C GLU A 142 -9.56 27.24 -1.62
N MET A 143 -8.80 26.35 -0.99
CA MET A 143 -8.25 25.17 -1.68
C MET A 143 -9.36 24.21 -2.07
N LYS A 144 -9.41 23.84 -3.34
CA LYS A 144 -10.35 22.85 -3.91
C LYS A 144 -9.72 21.51 -4.21
N LYS A 145 -8.41 21.50 -4.45
CA LYS A 145 -7.62 20.28 -4.71
C LYS A 145 -6.26 20.36 -4.06
N ILE A 146 -5.64 19.22 -3.89
CA ILE A 146 -4.23 19.07 -3.49
C ILE A 146 -3.45 18.33 -4.55
N SER A 147 -2.13 18.41 -4.47
CA SER A 147 -1.21 17.61 -5.29
C SER A 147 -0.17 16.96 -4.39
N VAL A 148 0.26 15.76 -4.76
CA VAL A 148 1.37 15.06 -4.12
C VAL A 148 2.54 15.01 -5.09
N VAL A 149 3.70 15.42 -4.65
CA VAL A 149 4.96 15.40 -5.41
C VAL A 149 6.08 14.83 -4.53
N PRO A 150 7.03 14.05 -5.13
CA PRO A 150 7.06 13.65 -6.53
C PRO A 150 5.97 12.64 -6.87
N LYS A 151 5.64 12.53 -8.16
CA LYS A 151 4.91 11.37 -8.66
C LYS A 151 5.85 10.16 -8.72
N PRO A 152 5.36 8.92 -8.65
CA PRO A 152 6.17 7.75 -8.90
C PRO A 152 6.85 7.81 -10.29
N LYS A 153 7.99 7.17 -10.44
CA LYS A 153 8.64 7.00 -11.73
C LYS A 153 7.93 5.98 -12.62
N GLN A 154 7.36 4.95 -12.01
CA GLN A 154 6.57 3.94 -12.71
C GLN A 154 5.16 4.46 -13.02
N SER A 155 4.65 4.18 -14.22
CA SER A 155 3.31 4.59 -14.66
C SER A 155 2.38 3.38 -14.77
N PRO A 156 1.12 3.46 -14.32
CA PRO A 156 0.49 4.61 -13.65
C PRO A 156 0.98 4.80 -12.20
N HIS A 157 1.52 3.78 -11.58
CA HIS A 157 2.14 3.72 -10.25
C HIS A 157 2.92 2.40 -10.10
N PRO A 158 3.76 2.23 -9.07
CA PRO A 158 4.42 0.95 -8.80
C PRO A 158 3.41 -0.19 -8.61
N PRO A 159 3.73 -1.44 -9.02
CA PRO A 159 2.86 -2.58 -8.83
C PRO A 159 2.50 -2.77 -7.35
N ILE A 160 1.21 -2.95 -7.06
CA ILE A 160 0.71 -3.09 -5.69
C ILE A 160 0.47 -4.57 -5.38
N TRP A 161 0.92 -5.01 -4.20
CA TRP A 161 0.84 -6.36 -3.68
C TRP A 161 0.11 -6.36 -2.33
N GLN A 162 -1.04 -7.00 -2.24
CA GLN A 162 -1.81 -7.08 -1.00
C GLN A 162 -1.50 -8.38 -0.26
N VAL A 163 -1.22 -8.28 1.05
CA VAL A 163 -1.20 -9.46 1.93
C VAL A 163 -2.61 -9.98 2.12
N VAL A 164 -2.83 -11.25 1.76
CA VAL A 164 -4.13 -11.91 1.78
C VAL A 164 -4.07 -13.26 2.48
N ASP A 165 -5.18 -13.66 3.11
CA ASP A 165 -5.30 -14.98 3.75
C ASP A 165 -6.54 -15.74 3.30
N GLY A 166 -7.72 -15.14 3.32
CA GLY A 166 -9.00 -15.77 2.97
C GLY A 166 -9.45 -15.52 1.53
N ALA A 167 -10.37 -16.35 1.03
CA ALA A 167 -10.93 -16.27 -0.32
C ALA A 167 -11.43 -14.85 -0.67
N ARG A 168 -12.20 -14.22 0.23
CA ARG A 168 -12.74 -12.88 0.02
C ARG A 168 -11.66 -11.82 -0.25
N SER A 169 -10.55 -11.85 0.50
CA SER A 169 -9.45 -10.91 0.29
C SER A 169 -8.66 -11.19 -0.98
N ILE A 170 -8.56 -12.47 -1.37
CA ILE A 170 -7.92 -12.89 -2.62
C ILE A 170 -8.72 -12.41 -3.83
N GLU A 171 -10.03 -12.66 -3.84
CA GLU A 171 -10.95 -12.21 -4.89
C GLU A 171 -10.96 -10.69 -5.01
N TRP A 172 -11.06 -9.98 -3.88
CA TRP A 172 -11.06 -8.53 -3.86
C TRP A 172 -9.76 -7.93 -4.43
N ALA A 173 -8.60 -8.48 -4.04
CA ALA A 173 -7.32 -8.04 -4.58
C ALA A 173 -7.26 -8.19 -6.10
N ALA A 174 -7.66 -9.36 -6.62
CA ALA A 174 -7.69 -9.63 -8.05
C ALA A 174 -8.63 -8.67 -8.81
N GLN A 175 -9.84 -8.44 -8.29
CA GLN A 175 -10.85 -7.54 -8.88
C GLN A 175 -10.41 -6.08 -8.90
N ASN A 176 -9.52 -5.67 -7.98
CA ASN A 176 -8.99 -4.31 -7.88
C ASN A 176 -7.63 -4.11 -8.57
N GLY A 177 -7.20 -5.09 -9.38
CA GLY A 177 -5.94 -5.02 -10.13
C GLY A 177 -4.69 -5.14 -9.25
N LEU A 178 -4.82 -5.77 -8.07
CA LEU A 178 -3.70 -5.97 -7.15
C LEU A 178 -3.12 -7.37 -7.33
N ASN A 179 -1.82 -7.49 -7.11
CA ASN A 179 -1.16 -8.77 -6.89
C ASN A 179 -1.31 -9.21 -5.42
N THR A 180 -0.96 -10.45 -5.10
CA THR A 180 -1.15 -11.00 -3.76
C THR A 180 0.14 -11.53 -3.15
N ILE A 181 0.25 -11.36 -1.82
CA ILE A 181 1.26 -11.98 -0.98
C ILE A 181 0.52 -12.93 -0.03
N MET A 182 0.81 -14.22 -0.10
CA MET A 182 0.20 -15.26 0.72
C MET A 182 1.16 -15.72 1.82
N TRP A 183 0.71 -15.63 3.06
CA TRP A 183 1.51 -15.99 4.23
C TRP A 183 1.36 -17.48 4.55
N ILE A 184 2.47 -18.19 4.48
CA ILE A 184 2.68 -19.60 4.89
C ILE A 184 1.44 -20.53 4.73
N PRO A 185 0.76 -20.57 3.57
CA PRO A 185 -0.33 -21.52 3.36
C PRO A 185 0.22 -22.94 3.22
N THR A 186 -0.54 -23.94 3.70
CA THR A 186 -0.19 -25.35 3.40
C THR A 186 -0.24 -25.61 1.90
N VAL A 187 0.53 -26.57 1.40
CA VAL A 187 0.55 -26.93 -0.04
C VAL A 187 -0.86 -27.27 -0.53
N LYS A 188 -1.66 -27.99 0.27
CA LYS A 188 -3.05 -28.32 -0.06
C LYS A 188 -3.95 -27.09 -0.21
N ALA A 189 -3.81 -26.10 0.68
CA ALA A 189 -4.57 -24.86 0.62
C ALA A 189 -4.09 -23.92 -0.49
N LEU A 190 -2.82 -24.00 -0.83
CA LEU A 190 -2.15 -23.12 -1.79
C LEU A 190 -2.77 -23.21 -3.19
N ARG A 191 -2.94 -24.42 -3.72
CA ARG A 191 -3.53 -24.64 -5.05
C ARG A 191 -4.89 -23.98 -5.17
N LYS A 192 -5.77 -24.21 -4.18
CA LYS A 192 -7.11 -23.62 -4.15
C LYS A 192 -7.06 -22.08 -4.11
N ARG A 193 -6.13 -21.51 -3.34
CA ARG A 193 -5.95 -20.05 -3.27
C ARG A 193 -5.45 -19.47 -4.60
N PHE A 194 -4.59 -20.19 -5.31
CA PHE A 194 -4.13 -19.81 -6.65
C PHE A 194 -5.27 -19.81 -7.66
N GLU A 195 -6.08 -20.86 -7.66
CA GLU A 195 -7.24 -20.99 -8.53
C GLU A 195 -8.26 -19.85 -8.28
N ILE A 196 -8.56 -19.52 -7.02
CA ILE A 196 -9.45 -18.39 -6.68
C ILE A 196 -8.89 -17.07 -7.25
N PHE A 197 -7.60 -16.81 -7.07
CA PHE A 197 -6.97 -15.59 -7.58
C PHE A 197 -6.97 -15.55 -9.11
N GLN A 198 -6.57 -16.66 -9.75
CA GLN A 198 -6.55 -16.80 -11.21
C GLN A 198 -7.93 -16.54 -11.81
N ASP A 199 -8.97 -17.18 -11.28
CA ASP A 199 -10.36 -17.03 -11.78
C ASP A 199 -10.86 -15.59 -11.64
N ALA A 200 -10.64 -14.99 -10.48
CA ALA A 200 -11.06 -13.61 -10.21
C ALA A 200 -10.31 -12.61 -11.11
N LYS A 201 -9.00 -12.79 -11.25
CA LYS A 201 -8.15 -11.92 -12.08
C LYS A 201 -8.44 -12.08 -13.56
N SER A 202 -8.66 -13.31 -14.03
CA SER A 202 -9.03 -13.57 -15.43
C SER A 202 -10.35 -12.87 -15.81
N LYS A 203 -11.33 -12.89 -14.91
CA LYS A 203 -12.60 -12.18 -15.10
C LYS A 203 -12.42 -10.67 -15.11
N ALA A 204 -11.63 -10.14 -14.18
CA ALA A 204 -11.39 -8.69 -14.05
C ALA A 204 -10.61 -8.12 -15.25
N GLU A 205 -9.62 -8.85 -15.77
CA GLU A 205 -8.77 -8.43 -16.88
C GLU A 205 -9.31 -8.86 -18.26
N ASN A 206 -10.40 -9.62 -18.31
CA ASN A 206 -10.99 -10.22 -19.52
C ASN A 206 -9.94 -10.95 -20.40
N ARG A 207 -9.07 -11.73 -19.75
CA ARG A 207 -8.05 -12.58 -20.39
C ARG A 207 -7.81 -13.83 -19.57
N GLU A 208 -7.24 -14.86 -20.19
CA GLU A 208 -6.72 -16.00 -19.44
C GLU A 208 -5.45 -15.62 -18.70
N VAL A 209 -5.48 -15.75 -17.36
CA VAL A 209 -4.34 -15.49 -16.48
C VAL A 209 -3.68 -16.82 -16.13
N PRO A 210 -2.36 -16.99 -16.34
CA PRO A 210 -1.65 -18.20 -15.94
C PRO A 210 -1.72 -18.46 -14.44
N LEU A 211 -1.78 -19.72 -14.02
CA LEU A 211 -1.77 -20.09 -12.60
C LEU A 211 -0.46 -19.60 -11.93
N GLY A 212 -0.60 -18.81 -10.90
CA GLY A 212 0.53 -18.23 -10.16
C GLY A 212 0.98 -16.83 -10.62
N GLU A 213 0.46 -16.32 -11.74
CA GLU A 213 0.74 -14.95 -12.15
C GLU A 213 0.21 -13.95 -11.11
N GLY A 214 1.04 -13.03 -10.65
CA GLY A 214 0.67 -12.02 -9.65
C GLY A 214 0.56 -12.57 -8.23
N ILE A 215 1.12 -13.74 -7.94
CA ILE A 215 1.13 -14.35 -6.62
C ILE A 215 2.57 -14.44 -6.08
N SER A 216 2.77 -13.96 -4.86
CA SER A 216 3.99 -14.13 -4.08
C SER A 216 3.69 -14.94 -2.82
N LEU A 217 4.67 -15.71 -2.37
CA LEU A 217 4.56 -16.55 -1.17
C LEU A 217 5.61 -16.15 -0.15
N VAL A 218 5.19 -16.08 1.10
CA VAL A 218 6.12 -16.04 2.24
C VAL A 218 6.34 -17.46 2.74
N ARG A 219 7.62 -17.83 2.94
CA ARG A 219 8.04 -19.10 3.49
C ARG A 219 9.20 -18.88 4.45
N ASP A 220 9.13 -19.55 5.58
CA ASP A 220 10.30 -19.68 6.42
C ASP A 220 11.32 -20.59 5.75
N MET A 221 12.57 -20.18 5.77
CA MET A 221 13.70 -20.98 5.27
C MET A 221 14.77 -21.03 6.33
N PHE A 222 15.30 -22.20 6.51
CA PHE A 222 16.50 -22.45 7.29
C PHE A 222 17.58 -23.05 6.39
N VAL A 223 18.79 -22.56 6.50
CA VAL A 223 19.94 -23.08 5.75
C VAL A 223 20.89 -23.71 6.74
N ALA A 224 21.11 -25.00 6.60
CA ALA A 224 22.01 -25.80 7.41
C ALA A 224 22.92 -26.62 6.51
N GLU A 225 24.02 -27.15 7.08
CA GLU A 225 24.94 -28.03 6.35
C GLU A 225 24.30 -29.40 6.08
N THR A 226 23.43 -29.87 6.97
CA THR A 226 22.69 -31.11 6.85
C THR A 226 21.21 -30.97 7.13
N MET A 227 20.41 -31.98 6.80
CA MET A 227 18.96 -32.03 7.10
C MET A 227 18.68 -32.43 8.56
N GLU A 228 19.70 -32.75 9.35
CA GLU A 228 19.59 -33.15 10.75
C GLU A 228 19.79 -31.96 11.71
N GLU A 229 20.29 -30.83 11.21
CA GLU A 229 20.47 -29.58 11.94
C GLU A 229 19.22 -28.72 11.86
#